data_10829ddfd8a80106b7b68c3d471db39d
#
_entry.id   10829ddfd8a80106b7b68c3d471db39d
#
_cell.length_a   1.000
_cell.length_b   1.000
_cell.length_c   1.000
_cell.angle_alpha   90.00
_cell.angle_beta   90.00
_cell.angle_gamma   90.00
#
_symmetry.space_group_name_H-M   'P 1'
#
loop_
_entity.id
_entity.type
_entity.pdbx_description
1 polymer ?
#
loop_
_entity_poly.entity_id
_entity_poly.type
_entity_poly.pdbx_seq_one_letter_code
_entity_poly.pdbx_strand_id
1 'polypeptide(L)'
;MSLISKQDLIMAAGLSKFGFLKKPIAATVMKLVKLDGVNKLYDKLKNTEGKVFFDQFLKELGVGYIAYEEDLAKIPKTGPFILVANHPLGAVDGILMCKILTEIRPDFKIMGNFLLQKIEPMKDYVIPVNPFEERKEAYSSLGGMRDTLKHLQDGGCIGIFPAGEVSNKNNEIGEVLDKEWELAALKLIKKAKVPVVPMYFHAKNSRIFYNVAKIHPDLQTLMLPSEMLKKRDKPIRIRIGKPVSAKVIEDCDDAKELGEFLRKKVYMMRSYYERRKSITELFKLSNLPIKFPLRQEEQVVQNIIDETPVEDLLKDINNLKTKDKQLFTNGNYEVYFTEYDLIPSLMREIGRQRELTFREVGEGTNLPFDLDKYDQHYHHLILWDSAAQKIAGAYRMALGAQVMKKHGIDGFYISSLFEVDQELRPFFRKVIEMGRAYITSEYQQKPLPLFLLWRGIVHVCLRNPEHKFLMGGVSISNRFSDFSKSLMIEFMRSNYYDSVVAQYVHPKNDYKVRLREKDKNLFFEGLDNDLNKFDKLIDDFEPQMRLPVLIKKYIKQNAKVIAFNVDPNFNDAIDGLMYIRISDLPESTIRPVLEELSEQLKEAEK
;
A
#
# COMPACT_ATOMS: atom_id res chain seq x y z
N MET A 1 21.26 8.71 -44.70
CA MET A 1 20.79 7.30 -44.75
C MET A 1 19.53 7.21 -43.90
N SER A 2 18.47 6.56 -44.38
CA SER A 2 17.28 6.36 -43.58
C SER A 2 17.58 5.41 -42.40
N LEU A 3 17.06 5.69 -41.19
CA LEU A 3 17.24 4.86 -40.01
C LEU A 3 16.74 3.43 -40.24
N ILE A 4 15.59 3.32 -40.91
CA ILE A 4 14.99 2.04 -41.30
C ILE A 4 14.81 2.05 -42.81
N SER A 5 15.53 1.17 -43.50
CA SER A 5 15.44 1.00 -44.94
C SER A 5 14.32 0.03 -45.35
N LYS A 6 13.92 0.07 -46.65
CA LYS A 6 12.99 -0.94 -47.20
C LYS A 6 13.54 -2.36 -47.07
N GLN A 7 14.86 -2.53 -47.11
CA GLN A 7 15.50 -3.84 -46.94
C GLN A 7 15.41 -4.33 -45.50
N ASP A 8 15.61 -3.44 -44.51
CA ASP A 8 15.46 -3.79 -43.08
C ASP A 8 14.02 -4.26 -42.83
N LEU A 9 13.01 -3.56 -43.40
CA LEU A 9 11.60 -3.96 -43.24
C LEU A 9 11.29 -5.30 -43.94
N ILE A 10 11.83 -5.55 -45.13
CA ILE A 10 11.64 -6.82 -45.85
C ILE A 10 12.20 -7.97 -45.02
N MET A 11 13.36 -7.79 -44.40
CA MET A 11 13.98 -8.80 -43.52
C MET A 11 13.20 -8.97 -42.22
N ALA A 12 12.84 -7.87 -41.57
CA ALA A 12 12.15 -7.90 -40.28
C ALA A 12 10.73 -8.49 -40.38
N ALA A 13 10.00 -8.18 -41.44
CA ALA A 13 8.63 -8.65 -41.66
C ALA A 13 8.53 -10.00 -42.41
N GLY A 14 9.65 -10.67 -42.66
CA GLY A 14 9.64 -11.95 -43.40
C GLY A 14 9.11 -11.84 -44.84
N LEU A 15 9.10 -10.63 -45.43
CA LEU A 15 8.52 -10.36 -46.74
C LEU A 15 9.36 -10.92 -47.88
N SER A 16 10.53 -11.48 -47.60
CA SER A 16 11.39 -12.16 -48.60
C SER A 16 10.66 -13.29 -49.33
N LYS A 17 9.65 -13.90 -48.71
CA LYS A 17 8.82 -14.96 -49.29
C LYS A 17 7.94 -14.52 -50.46
N PHE A 18 7.71 -13.20 -50.65
CA PHE A 18 6.81 -12.67 -51.66
C PHE A 18 7.50 -12.32 -53.01
N GLY A 19 8.72 -12.82 -53.26
CA GLY A 19 9.43 -12.67 -54.51
C GLY A 19 9.51 -11.23 -55.03
N PHE A 20 9.05 -10.96 -56.28
CA PHE A 20 9.08 -9.63 -56.90
C PHE A 20 8.12 -8.62 -56.24
N LEU A 21 7.08 -9.07 -55.56
CA LEU A 21 6.11 -8.21 -54.83
C LEU A 21 6.63 -7.69 -53.50
N LYS A 22 7.77 -8.18 -52.98
CA LYS A 22 8.35 -7.76 -51.70
C LYS A 22 8.60 -6.25 -51.58
N LYS A 23 9.08 -5.59 -52.66
CA LYS A 23 9.36 -4.15 -52.66
C LYS A 23 8.09 -3.28 -52.60
N PRO A 24 7.04 -3.51 -53.44
CA PRO A 24 5.80 -2.74 -53.35
C PRO A 24 5.04 -3.02 -52.04
N ILE A 25 5.03 -4.26 -51.56
CA ILE A 25 4.44 -4.58 -50.26
C ILE A 25 5.16 -3.82 -49.13
N ALA A 26 6.49 -3.85 -49.11
CA ALA A 26 7.28 -3.11 -48.12
C ALA A 26 7.02 -1.60 -48.18
N ALA A 27 6.90 -1.01 -49.37
CA ALA A 27 6.58 0.41 -49.54
C ALA A 27 5.18 0.76 -48.97
N THR A 28 4.19 -0.11 -49.21
CA THR A 28 2.84 0.07 -48.67
C THR A 28 2.82 -0.05 -47.16
N VAL A 29 3.51 -1.05 -46.59
CA VAL A 29 3.65 -1.22 -45.16
C VAL A 29 4.36 -0.02 -44.54
N MET A 30 5.48 0.47 -45.11
CA MET A 30 6.18 1.67 -44.62
C MET A 30 5.27 2.87 -44.52
N LYS A 31 4.43 3.09 -45.54
CA LYS A 31 3.45 4.20 -45.54
C LYS A 31 2.36 4.01 -44.48
N LEU A 32 1.84 2.78 -44.34
CA LEU A 32 0.80 2.43 -43.37
C LEU A 32 1.27 2.62 -41.93
N VAL A 33 2.49 2.16 -41.61
CA VAL A 33 3.09 2.27 -40.28
C VAL A 33 3.84 3.59 -40.05
N LYS A 34 3.74 4.53 -40.99
CA LYS A 34 4.33 5.89 -40.93
C LYS A 34 5.85 5.91 -40.68
N LEU A 35 6.60 4.93 -41.19
CA LEU A 35 8.06 4.88 -41.06
C LEU A 35 8.78 6.09 -41.61
N ASP A 36 8.23 6.71 -42.67
CA ASP A 36 8.77 7.96 -43.23
C ASP A 36 8.75 9.10 -42.19
N GLY A 37 7.74 9.12 -41.29
CA GLY A 37 7.69 10.08 -40.18
C GLY A 37 8.80 9.87 -39.17
N VAL A 38 9.11 8.60 -38.86
CA VAL A 38 10.21 8.25 -37.95
C VAL A 38 11.57 8.56 -38.55
N ASN A 39 11.76 8.24 -39.84
CA ASN A 39 13.00 8.58 -40.54
C ASN A 39 13.23 10.10 -40.58
N LYS A 40 12.19 10.90 -40.87
CA LYS A 40 12.26 12.37 -40.82
C LYS A 40 12.60 12.89 -39.44
N LEU A 41 12.00 12.32 -38.40
CA LEU A 41 12.30 12.66 -36.99
C LEU A 41 13.78 12.36 -36.68
N TYR A 42 14.25 11.18 -37.06
CA TYR A 42 15.65 10.80 -36.85
C TYR A 42 16.61 11.72 -37.63
N ASP A 43 16.35 12.00 -38.91
CA ASP A 43 17.21 12.89 -39.72
C ASP A 43 17.35 14.29 -39.11
N LYS A 44 16.31 14.76 -38.40
CA LYS A 44 16.34 16.03 -37.68
C LYS A 44 17.20 15.96 -36.43
N LEU A 45 17.30 14.79 -35.77
CA LEU A 45 17.88 14.62 -34.44
C LEU A 45 19.23 13.86 -34.43
N LYS A 46 19.64 13.23 -35.52
CA LYS A 46 20.82 12.35 -35.57
C LYS A 46 22.15 13.00 -35.18
N ASN A 47 22.23 14.33 -35.27
CA ASN A 47 23.45 15.09 -34.95
C ASN A 47 23.36 15.71 -33.54
N THR A 48 22.34 15.39 -32.75
CA THR A 48 22.25 15.87 -31.37
C THR A 48 23.02 14.96 -30.41
N GLU A 49 23.64 15.54 -29.40
CA GLU A 49 24.42 14.78 -28.43
C GLU A 49 23.56 14.24 -27.28
N GLY A 50 23.78 13.01 -26.93
CA GLY A 50 23.38 12.28 -25.72
C GLY A 50 22.08 12.74 -25.07
N LYS A 51 22.17 13.43 -23.96
CA LYS A 51 20.99 13.86 -23.17
C LYS A 51 20.07 14.81 -23.93
N VAL A 52 20.63 15.66 -24.80
CA VAL A 52 19.88 16.63 -25.62
C VAL A 52 18.98 15.90 -26.61
N PHE A 53 19.43 14.74 -27.10
CA PHE A 53 18.64 13.90 -27.97
C PHE A 53 17.31 13.45 -27.32
N PHE A 54 17.35 13.01 -26.07
CA PHE A 54 16.14 12.54 -25.38
C PHE A 54 15.11 13.67 -25.23
N ASP A 55 15.56 14.86 -24.86
CA ASP A 55 14.69 16.04 -24.70
C ASP A 55 14.07 16.46 -26.03
N GLN A 56 14.89 16.58 -27.07
CA GLN A 56 14.42 17.00 -28.39
C GLN A 56 13.51 15.94 -29.02
N PHE A 57 13.80 14.65 -28.81
CA PHE A 57 12.96 13.56 -29.29
C PHE A 57 11.55 13.63 -28.70
N LEU A 58 11.43 13.76 -27.37
CA LEU A 58 10.15 13.88 -26.67
C LEU A 58 9.41 15.16 -27.07
N LYS A 59 10.12 16.28 -27.20
CA LYS A 59 9.57 17.56 -27.67
C LYS A 59 9.01 17.48 -29.09
N GLU A 60 9.73 16.88 -30.03
CA GLU A 60 9.27 16.72 -31.42
C GLU A 60 8.06 15.79 -31.53
N LEU A 61 8.00 14.76 -30.67
CA LEU A 61 6.83 13.90 -30.58
C LEU A 61 5.64 14.59 -29.88
N GLY A 62 5.87 15.69 -29.17
CA GLY A 62 4.87 16.32 -28.30
C GLY A 62 4.47 15.42 -27.12
N VAL A 63 5.40 14.63 -26.58
CA VAL A 63 5.17 13.71 -25.46
C VAL A 63 5.74 14.31 -24.19
N GLY A 64 4.85 14.62 -23.25
CA GLY A 64 5.21 14.95 -21.87
C GLY A 64 5.19 13.75 -20.94
N TYR A 65 5.76 13.89 -19.76
CA TYR A 65 5.63 12.90 -18.68
C TYR A 65 5.42 13.56 -17.33
N ILE A 66 4.88 12.79 -16.37
CA ILE A 66 4.68 13.18 -14.99
C ILE A 66 5.36 12.14 -14.11
N ALA A 67 6.42 12.55 -13.42
CA ALA A 67 7.08 11.79 -12.35
C ALA A 67 7.10 12.66 -11.11
N TYR A 68 6.84 12.05 -9.95
CA TYR A 68 6.80 12.77 -8.67
C TYR A 68 8.21 12.88 -8.08
N GLU A 69 8.55 14.01 -7.46
CA GLU A 69 9.86 14.22 -6.80
C GLU A 69 10.15 13.15 -5.75
N GLU A 70 9.14 12.74 -5.00
CA GLU A 70 9.23 11.66 -4.01
C GLU A 70 9.61 10.32 -4.64
N ASP A 71 9.16 10.05 -5.86
CA ASP A 71 9.51 8.84 -6.59
C ASP A 71 10.93 8.93 -7.17
N LEU A 72 11.30 10.08 -7.71
CA LEU A 72 12.66 10.34 -8.21
C LEU A 72 13.72 10.23 -7.09
N ALA A 73 13.37 10.66 -5.87
CA ALA A 73 14.23 10.57 -4.70
C ALA A 73 14.56 9.12 -4.28
N LYS A 74 13.78 8.12 -4.72
CA LYS A 74 14.03 6.70 -4.45
C LYS A 74 15.12 6.09 -5.33
N ILE A 75 15.52 6.77 -6.41
CA ILE A 75 16.58 6.30 -7.30
C ILE A 75 17.94 6.46 -6.58
N PRO A 76 18.74 5.39 -6.44
CA PRO A 76 20.06 5.48 -5.82
C PRO A 76 20.99 6.42 -6.60
N LYS A 77 21.51 7.44 -5.93
CA LYS A 77 22.42 8.43 -6.54
C LYS A 77 23.83 7.86 -6.77
N THR A 78 24.20 6.82 -6.06
CA THR A 78 25.52 6.17 -6.12
C THR A 78 25.38 4.66 -6.00
N GLY A 79 26.41 3.92 -6.42
CA GLY A 79 26.44 2.47 -6.40
C GLY A 79 25.62 1.80 -7.52
N PRO A 80 25.83 0.51 -7.74
CA PRO A 80 25.17 -0.23 -8.80
C PRO A 80 23.73 -0.56 -8.45
N PHE A 81 22.83 -0.53 -9.44
CA PHE A 81 21.48 -1.04 -9.34
C PHE A 81 20.91 -1.41 -10.73
N ILE A 82 19.89 -2.24 -10.72
CA ILE A 82 19.10 -2.54 -11.92
C ILE A 82 17.73 -1.90 -11.77
N LEU A 83 17.29 -1.16 -12.79
CA LEU A 83 15.92 -0.66 -12.88
C LEU A 83 15.11 -1.60 -13.79
N VAL A 84 13.97 -2.07 -13.30
CA VAL A 84 13.05 -2.94 -14.06
C VAL A 84 11.72 -2.24 -14.27
N ALA A 85 11.17 -2.33 -15.49
CA ALA A 85 9.91 -1.67 -15.81
C ALA A 85 9.00 -2.54 -16.70
N ASN A 86 7.68 -2.23 -16.68
CA ASN A 86 6.76 -2.67 -17.71
C ASN A 86 7.04 -1.91 -19.03
N HIS A 87 6.61 -2.47 -20.17
CA HIS A 87 6.97 -1.97 -21.49
C HIS A 87 5.75 -1.66 -22.39
N PRO A 88 4.85 -0.74 -22.00
CA PRO A 88 3.58 -0.53 -22.72
C PRO A 88 3.69 0.16 -24.06
N LEU A 89 4.71 1.00 -24.33
CA LEU A 89 4.79 1.88 -25.51
C LEU A 89 5.94 1.56 -26.46
N GLY A 90 6.87 0.71 -26.07
CA GLY A 90 8.04 0.39 -26.88
C GLY A 90 9.13 1.48 -26.76
N ALA A 91 9.59 2.01 -27.90
CA ALA A 91 10.72 2.96 -27.94
C ALA A 91 10.54 4.18 -27.00
N VAL A 92 9.30 4.65 -26.81
CA VAL A 92 9.01 5.81 -25.96
C VAL A 92 9.35 5.53 -24.49
N ASP A 93 9.08 4.32 -23.99
CA ASP A 93 9.42 3.94 -22.61
C ASP A 93 10.94 3.96 -22.39
N GLY A 94 11.69 3.41 -23.36
CA GLY A 94 13.14 3.41 -23.33
C GLY A 94 13.74 4.82 -23.35
N ILE A 95 13.22 5.71 -24.18
CA ILE A 95 13.64 7.13 -24.24
C ILE A 95 13.32 7.86 -22.93
N LEU A 96 12.11 7.66 -22.37
CA LEU A 96 11.72 8.26 -21.10
C LEU A 96 12.59 7.75 -19.95
N MET A 97 12.89 6.45 -19.92
CA MET A 97 13.79 5.86 -18.95
C MET A 97 15.18 6.48 -19.03
N CYS A 98 15.76 6.58 -20.25
CA CYS A 98 17.03 7.24 -20.47
C CYS A 98 17.00 8.71 -20.04
N LYS A 99 15.95 9.47 -20.44
CA LYS A 99 15.80 10.88 -20.04
C LYS A 99 15.85 11.07 -18.54
N ILE A 100 15.03 10.32 -17.79
CA ILE A 100 14.92 10.46 -16.33
C ILE A 100 16.19 10.00 -15.63
N LEU A 101 16.70 8.83 -16.02
CA LEU A 101 17.83 8.22 -15.30
C LEU A 101 19.16 8.92 -15.58
N THR A 102 19.42 9.37 -16.81
CA THR A 102 20.69 10.04 -17.12
C THR A 102 20.81 11.42 -16.46
N GLU A 103 19.72 12.04 -16.03
CA GLU A 103 19.74 13.27 -15.23
C GLU A 103 20.26 13.03 -13.82
N ILE A 104 19.90 11.88 -13.22
CA ILE A 104 20.25 11.50 -11.86
C ILE A 104 21.57 10.71 -11.83
N ARG A 105 21.79 9.84 -12.82
CA ARG A 105 22.92 8.93 -12.97
C ARG A 105 23.48 9.02 -14.38
N PRO A 106 24.53 9.81 -14.62
CA PRO A 106 25.14 9.97 -15.94
C PRO A 106 25.69 8.68 -16.53
N ASP A 107 26.02 7.69 -15.69
CA ASP A 107 26.50 6.36 -16.03
C ASP A 107 25.39 5.35 -16.36
N PHE A 108 24.11 5.80 -16.40
CA PHE A 108 22.98 4.95 -16.74
C PHE A 108 23.05 4.41 -18.18
N LYS A 109 22.82 3.11 -18.31
CA LYS A 109 22.64 2.45 -19.62
C LYS A 109 21.36 1.64 -19.63
N ILE A 110 20.81 1.40 -20.81
CA ILE A 110 19.64 0.56 -21.01
C ILE A 110 20.02 -0.69 -21.79
N MET A 111 19.51 -1.85 -21.34
CA MET A 111 19.61 -3.08 -22.11
C MET A 111 18.52 -3.09 -23.18
N GLY A 112 18.89 -3.16 -24.42
CA GLY A 112 17.93 -3.04 -25.52
C GLY A 112 18.32 -3.78 -26.78
N ASN A 113 17.39 -3.84 -27.74
CA ASN A 113 17.61 -4.47 -29.03
C ASN A 113 18.83 -3.85 -29.73
N PHE A 114 19.71 -4.67 -30.30
CA PHE A 114 20.92 -4.24 -31.02
C PHE A 114 20.63 -3.23 -32.14
N LEU A 115 19.40 -3.20 -32.68
CA LEU A 115 18.98 -2.20 -33.67
C LEU A 115 19.01 -0.77 -33.11
N LEU A 116 18.89 -0.59 -31.81
CA LEU A 116 18.98 0.74 -31.20
C LEU A 116 20.37 1.34 -31.27
N GLN A 117 21.42 0.55 -31.50
CA GLN A 117 22.77 1.05 -31.78
C GLN A 117 22.90 1.77 -33.12
N LYS A 118 21.92 1.58 -34.04
CA LYS A 118 21.86 2.37 -35.31
C LYS A 118 21.46 3.83 -35.07
N ILE A 119 20.92 4.14 -33.89
CA ILE A 119 20.58 5.49 -33.44
C ILE A 119 21.82 6.10 -32.82
N GLU A 120 22.60 6.84 -33.58
CA GLU A 120 23.93 7.34 -33.17
C GLU A 120 23.91 8.06 -31.81
N PRO A 121 22.94 8.96 -31.50
CA PRO A 121 22.87 9.60 -30.18
C PRO A 121 22.58 8.66 -28.99
N MET A 122 22.09 7.44 -29.24
CA MET A 122 21.79 6.46 -28.20
C MET A 122 22.89 5.42 -27.98
N LYS A 123 23.87 5.35 -28.87
CA LYS A 123 24.86 4.27 -28.92
C LYS A 123 25.57 4.02 -27.61
N ASP A 124 25.96 5.08 -26.90
CA ASP A 124 26.67 4.99 -25.61
C ASP A 124 25.77 4.62 -24.44
N TYR A 125 24.46 4.77 -24.60
CA TYR A 125 23.46 4.48 -23.59
C TYR A 125 22.83 3.09 -23.73
N VAL A 126 23.14 2.34 -24.80
CA VAL A 126 22.54 1.03 -25.08
C VAL A 126 23.54 -0.10 -24.95
N ILE A 127 23.27 -1.05 -24.08
CA ILE A 127 23.94 -2.36 -24.11
C ILE A 127 23.07 -3.28 -24.98
N PRO A 128 23.60 -3.73 -26.14
CA PRO A 128 22.81 -4.46 -27.13
C PRO A 128 22.58 -5.91 -26.70
N VAL A 129 21.37 -6.38 -26.91
CA VAL A 129 20.96 -7.78 -26.80
C VAL A 129 20.16 -8.18 -28.02
N ASN A 130 20.15 -9.46 -28.34
CA ASN A 130 19.33 -10.01 -29.41
C ASN A 130 18.07 -10.64 -28.82
N PRO A 131 16.89 -10.03 -28.96
CA PRO A 131 15.63 -10.58 -28.49
C PRO A 131 15.10 -11.74 -29.35
N PHE A 132 15.71 -12.00 -30.51
CA PHE A 132 15.28 -13.01 -31.48
C PHE A 132 16.16 -14.27 -31.35
N GLU A 133 15.80 -15.21 -30.49
CA GLU A 133 16.57 -16.44 -30.28
C GLU A 133 16.78 -17.29 -31.55
N GLU A 134 15.87 -17.22 -32.52
CA GLU A 134 15.92 -17.98 -33.75
C GLU A 134 16.96 -17.45 -34.77
N ARG A 135 17.49 -16.22 -34.58
CA ARG A 135 18.45 -15.59 -35.47
C ARG A 135 19.84 -15.46 -34.84
N LYS A 136 20.46 -16.59 -34.55
CA LYS A 136 21.77 -16.69 -33.86
C LYS A 136 22.97 -16.02 -34.59
N GLU A 137 22.81 -15.63 -35.85
CA GLU A 137 23.95 -15.22 -36.71
C GLU A 137 24.38 -13.76 -36.55
N ALA A 138 23.55 -12.87 -35.95
CA ALA A 138 23.85 -11.42 -36.00
C ALA A 138 24.42 -10.84 -34.68
N TYR A 139 24.07 -11.36 -33.53
CA TYR A 139 24.58 -10.87 -32.22
C TYR A 139 24.31 -11.87 -31.11
N SER A 140 25.31 -12.15 -30.27
CA SER A 140 25.15 -13.05 -29.12
C SER A 140 24.62 -12.28 -27.91
N SER A 141 23.45 -12.65 -27.38
CA SER A 141 22.91 -12.10 -26.13
C SER A 141 23.86 -12.31 -24.93
N LEU A 142 24.78 -13.30 -25.02
CA LEU A 142 25.81 -13.56 -24.01
C LEU A 142 26.81 -12.40 -23.89
N GLY A 143 27.16 -11.73 -24.99
CA GLY A 143 28.00 -10.53 -24.97
C GLY A 143 27.34 -9.40 -24.18
N GLY A 144 26.11 -9.05 -24.51
CA GLY A 144 25.37 -8.01 -23.80
C GLY A 144 25.14 -8.30 -22.31
N MET A 145 24.90 -9.57 -21.95
CA MET A 145 24.80 -9.96 -20.53
C MET A 145 26.15 -9.80 -19.78
N ARG A 146 27.27 -10.13 -20.43
CA ARG A 146 28.60 -9.92 -19.85
C ARG A 146 28.89 -8.44 -19.65
N ASP A 147 28.61 -7.62 -20.66
CA ASP A 147 28.83 -6.18 -20.61
C ASP A 147 27.94 -5.53 -19.56
N THR A 148 26.71 -6.01 -19.37
CA THR A 148 25.81 -5.59 -18.29
C THR A 148 26.41 -5.90 -16.92
N LEU A 149 26.86 -7.12 -16.68
CA LEU A 149 27.46 -7.50 -15.39
C LEU A 149 28.74 -6.70 -15.11
N LYS A 150 29.58 -6.48 -16.13
CA LYS A 150 30.78 -5.67 -15.99
C LYS A 150 30.42 -4.21 -15.63
N HIS A 151 29.47 -3.59 -16.32
CA HIS A 151 29.04 -2.22 -16.04
C HIS A 151 28.51 -2.07 -14.60
N LEU A 152 27.75 -3.07 -14.09
CA LEU A 152 27.28 -3.11 -12.70
C LEU A 152 28.44 -3.29 -11.71
N GLN A 153 29.42 -4.14 -12.02
CA GLN A 153 30.63 -4.32 -11.19
C GLN A 153 31.47 -3.05 -11.10
N ASP A 154 31.50 -2.26 -12.19
CA ASP A 154 32.16 -0.96 -12.25
C ASP A 154 31.36 0.16 -11.53
N GLY A 155 30.24 -0.19 -10.84
CA GLY A 155 29.42 0.73 -10.06
C GLY A 155 28.32 1.41 -10.86
N GLY A 156 28.14 1.10 -12.14
CA GLY A 156 27.12 1.66 -13.02
C GLY A 156 25.70 1.14 -12.76
N CYS A 157 24.72 1.74 -13.42
CA CYS A 157 23.33 1.32 -13.32
C CYS A 157 22.69 1.01 -14.68
N ILE A 158 21.74 0.06 -14.68
CA ILE A 158 21.16 -0.50 -15.90
C ILE A 158 19.64 -0.47 -15.83
N GLY A 159 18.98 -0.09 -16.93
CA GLY A 159 17.55 -0.28 -17.16
C GLY A 159 17.25 -1.53 -18.00
N ILE A 160 16.27 -2.30 -17.57
CA ILE A 160 15.83 -3.52 -18.25
C ILE A 160 14.30 -3.53 -18.38
N PHE A 161 13.79 -3.94 -19.53
CA PHE A 161 12.41 -4.36 -19.75
C PHE A 161 12.36 -5.89 -19.77
N PRO A 162 12.11 -6.55 -18.62
CA PRO A 162 12.36 -8.00 -18.51
C PRO A 162 11.42 -8.87 -19.36
N ALA A 163 10.29 -8.30 -19.81
CA ALA A 163 9.39 -8.99 -20.74
C ALA A 163 9.98 -9.21 -22.15
N GLY A 164 11.04 -8.47 -22.52
CA GLY A 164 11.68 -8.56 -23.82
C GLY A 164 10.85 -8.05 -24.99
N GLU A 165 9.56 -7.78 -24.79
CA GLU A 165 8.63 -7.27 -25.80
C GLU A 165 7.62 -6.30 -25.18
N VAL A 166 6.87 -5.59 -26.04
CA VAL A 166 5.86 -4.61 -25.61
C VAL A 166 4.65 -5.28 -24.98
N SER A 167 4.14 -4.69 -23.90
CA SER A 167 2.95 -5.16 -23.19
C SER A 167 1.76 -5.38 -24.12
N ASN A 168 1.04 -6.47 -23.96
CA ASN A 168 -0.08 -6.84 -24.79
C ASN A 168 -1.38 -7.00 -23.98
N LYS A 169 -2.51 -7.06 -24.68
CA LYS A 169 -3.80 -7.30 -24.04
C LYS A 169 -3.91 -8.77 -23.65
N ASN A 170 -3.93 -9.05 -22.36
CA ASN A 170 -4.24 -10.39 -21.85
C ASN A 170 -5.73 -10.68 -22.10
N ASN A 171 -6.03 -11.77 -22.80
CA ASN A 171 -7.41 -12.12 -23.19
C ASN A 171 -8.27 -12.56 -22.02
N GLU A 172 -7.69 -13.20 -21.00
CA GLU A 172 -8.40 -13.69 -19.81
C GLU A 172 -8.77 -12.52 -18.89
N ILE A 173 -7.84 -11.60 -18.73
CA ILE A 173 -7.95 -10.49 -17.79
C ILE A 173 -8.52 -9.22 -18.47
N GLY A 174 -8.45 -9.09 -19.78
CA GLY A 174 -8.89 -7.92 -20.54
C GLY A 174 -8.01 -6.68 -20.36
N GLU A 175 -6.85 -6.83 -19.71
CA GLU A 175 -5.92 -5.76 -19.33
C GLU A 175 -4.66 -5.79 -20.18
N VAL A 176 -3.98 -4.64 -20.27
CA VAL A 176 -2.68 -4.55 -20.93
C VAL A 176 -1.60 -4.84 -19.89
N LEU A 177 -0.90 -5.95 -20.09
CA LEU A 177 0.15 -6.44 -19.21
C LEU A 177 1.33 -6.95 -20.05
N ASP A 178 2.52 -6.95 -19.45
CA ASP A 178 3.64 -7.72 -19.98
C ASP A 178 3.30 -9.22 -19.96
N LYS A 179 3.85 -9.96 -20.92
CA LYS A 179 3.93 -11.41 -20.78
C LYS A 179 4.75 -11.80 -19.55
N GLU A 180 4.86 -13.09 -19.26
CA GLU A 180 5.86 -13.57 -18.29
C GLU A 180 7.23 -13.00 -18.64
N TRP A 181 7.96 -12.57 -17.60
CA TRP A 181 9.28 -12.01 -17.79
C TRP A 181 10.29 -13.09 -18.19
N GLU A 182 11.17 -12.75 -19.11
CA GLU A 182 12.12 -13.67 -19.69
C GLU A 182 13.11 -14.25 -18.67
N LEU A 183 13.20 -15.57 -18.61
CA LEU A 183 14.05 -16.27 -17.65
C LEU A 183 15.53 -15.85 -17.75
N ALA A 184 16.00 -15.51 -18.94
CA ALA A 184 17.37 -15.03 -19.17
C ALA A 184 17.61 -13.68 -18.47
N ALA A 185 16.66 -12.74 -18.55
CA ALA A 185 16.73 -11.45 -17.85
C ALA A 185 16.67 -11.65 -16.33
N LEU A 186 15.82 -12.54 -15.85
CA LEU A 186 15.69 -12.83 -14.43
C LEU A 186 16.93 -13.50 -13.83
N LYS A 187 17.54 -14.43 -14.55
CA LYS A 187 18.84 -15.04 -14.17
C LYS A 187 19.95 -13.99 -14.12
N LEU A 188 19.97 -13.04 -15.05
CA LEU A 188 20.93 -11.92 -15.05
C LEU A 188 20.74 -11.06 -13.79
N ILE A 189 19.48 -10.67 -13.48
CA ILE A 189 19.14 -9.86 -12.30
C ILE A 189 19.58 -10.59 -11.03
N LYS A 190 19.24 -11.87 -10.88
CA LYS A 190 19.63 -12.67 -9.72
C LYS A 190 21.16 -12.78 -9.58
N LYS A 191 21.87 -12.97 -10.70
CA LYS A 191 23.35 -13.09 -10.73
C LYS A 191 24.06 -11.78 -10.40
N ALA A 192 23.46 -10.65 -10.71
CA ALA A 192 24.07 -9.33 -10.49
C ALA A 192 24.24 -8.97 -9.01
N LYS A 193 23.39 -9.50 -8.11
CA LYS A 193 23.43 -9.27 -6.65
C LYS A 193 23.46 -7.80 -6.26
N VAL A 194 22.71 -6.97 -6.98
CA VAL A 194 22.58 -5.53 -6.77
C VAL A 194 21.12 -5.17 -6.46
N PRO A 195 20.86 -4.02 -5.81
CA PRO A 195 19.49 -3.56 -5.61
C PRO A 195 18.72 -3.43 -6.92
N VAL A 196 17.39 -3.71 -6.88
CA VAL A 196 16.50 -3.58 -8.03
C VAL A 196 15.46 -2.50 -7.76
N VAL A 197 15.36 -1.52 -8.66
CA VAL A 197 14.40 -0.40 -8.59
C VAL A 197 13.24 -0.70 -9.54
N PRO A 198 12.00 -0.92 -9.05
CA PRO A 198 10.84 -1.10 -9.92
C PRO A 198 10.33 0.25 -10.44
N MET A 199 10.00 0.32 -11.72
CA MET A 199 9.38 1.48 -12.38
C MET A 199 8.13 1.05 -13.14
N TYR A 200 7.10 1.90 -13.17
CA TYR A 200 5.85 1.63 -13.86
C TYR A 200 5.47 2.78 -14.78
N PHE A 201 5.25 2.47 -16.05
CA PHE A 201 4.70 3.38 -17.05
C PHE A 201 3.20 3.19 -17.18
N HIS A 202 2.42 4.18 -16.77
CA HIS A 202 0.96 4.17 -16.90
C HIS A 202 0.56 4.69 -18.27
N ALA A 203 0.60 3.83 -19.27
CA ALA A 203 0.28 4.15 -20.66
C ALA A 203 -0.29 2.94 -21.40
N LYS A 204 -0.95 3.19 -22.53
CA LYS A 204 -1.49 2.14 -23.41
C LYS A 204 -1.35 2.57 -24.87
N ASN A 205 -1.19 1.61 -25.76
CA ASN A 205 -1.30 1.82 -27.20
C ASN A 205 -2.78 1.86 -27.65
N SER A 206 -3.02 2.07 -28.93
CA SER A 206 -4.39 2.15 -29.45
C SER A 206 -5.08 0.79 -29.43
N ARG A 207 -6.42 0.79 -29.44
CA ARG A 207 -7.19 -0.47 -29.53
C ARG A 207 -6.86 -1.27 -30.78
N ILE A 208 -6.55 -0.57 -31.90
CA ILE A 208 -6.17 -1.19 -33.17
C ILE A 208 -4.86 -1.97 -32.99
N PHE A 209 -3.88 -1.41 -32.27
CA PHE A 209 -2.61 -2.06 -31.98
C PHE A 209 -2.81 -3.43 -31.29
N TYR A 210 -3.67 -3.51 -30.28
CA TYR A 210 -3.95 -4.76 -29.57
C TYR A 210 -4.84 -5.73 -30.38
N ASN A 211 -5.67 -5.23 -31.28
CA ASN A 211 -6.48 -6.11 -32.14
C ASN A 211 -5.64 -6.76 -33.23
N VAL A 212 -4.66 -6.03 -33.78
CA VAL A 212 -3.73 -6.59 -34.77
C VAL A 212 -2.85 -7.68 -34.17
N ALA A 213 -2.49 -7.59 -32.90
CA ALA A 213 -1.77 -8.66 -32.19
C ALA A 213 -2.48 -10.01 -32.20
N LYS A 214 -3.82 -10.01 -32.24
CA LYS A 214 -4.63 -11.25 -32.33
C LYS A 214 -4.52 -11.92 -33.68
N ILE A 215 -4.16 -11.18 -34.73
CA ILE A 215 -4.01 -11.69 -36.08
C ILE A 215 -2.57 -12.21 -36.30
N HIS A 216 -1.59 -11.40 -35.95
CA HIS A 216 -0.18 -11.79 -36.03
C HIS A 216 0.71 -10.89 -35.15
N PRO A 217 1.53 -11.47 -34.26
CA PRO A 217 2.42 -10.71 -33.38
C PRO A 217 3.42 -9.78 -34.10
N ASP A 218 3.98 -10.24 -35.20
CA ASP A 218 4.97 -9.43 -35.97
C ASP A 218 4.35 -8.17 -36.55
N LEU A 219 3.07 -8.22 -36.95
CA LEU A 219 2.35 -7.03 -37.43
C LEU A 219 2.15 -6.00 -36.33
N GLN A 220 1.96 -6.43 -35.10
CA GLN A 220 1.90 -5.54 -33.95
C GLN A 220 3.21 -4.78 -33.77
N THR A 221 4.35 -5.47 -33.81
CA THR A 221 5.68 -4.85 -33.70
C THR A 221 5.91 -3.81 -34.78
N LEU A 222 5.48 -4.08 -36.02
CA LEU A 222 5.57 -3.15 -37.12
C LEU A 222 4.73 -1.88 -36.93
N MET A 223 3.69 -1.91 -36.11
CA MET A 223 2.85 -0.74 -35.81
C MET A 223 3.46 0.20 -34.75
N LEU A 224 4.47 -0.20 -34.00
CA LEU A 224 5.07 0.62 -32.95
C LEU A 224 5.49 2.03 -33.40
N PRO A 225 6.12 2.22 -34.56
CA PRO A 225 6.45 3.55 -35.05
C PRO A 225 5.22 4.46 -35.23
N SER A 226 4.11 3.89 -35.74
CA SER A 226 2.87 4.65 -35.89
C SER A 226 2.19 4.97 -34.58
N GLU A 227 2.28 4.06 -33.60
CA GLU A 227 1.76 4.28 -32.24
C GLU A 227 2.55 5.36 -31.51
N MET A 228 3.88 5.39 -31.67
CA MET A 228 4.75 6.42 -31.12
C MET A 228 4.32 7.82 -31.57
N LEU A 229 4.07 8.00 -32.86
CA LEU A 229 3.65 9.28 -33.46
C LEU A 229 2.23 9.73 -33.04
N LYS A 230 1.43 8.85 -32.44
CA LYS A 230 0.07 9.14 -31.94
C LYS A 230 0.03 9.58 -30.46
N LYS A 231 1.18 9.64 -29.76
CA LYS A 231 1.21 9.92 -28.31
C LYS A 231 1.21 11.42 -27.96
N ARG A 232 1.10 12.27 -28.94
CA ARG A 232 1.08 13.72 -28.78
C ARG A 232 0.04 14.18 -27.77
N ASP A 233 0.39 15.19 -26.96
CA ASP A 233 -0.47 15.89 -26.00
C ASP A 233 -1.05 15.03 -24.86
N LYS A 234 -0.51 13.83 -24.63
CA LYS A 234 -0.90 12.97 -23.49
C LYS A 234 0.31 12.70 -22.61
N PRO A 235 0.41 13.33 -21.44
CA PRO A 235 1.53 13.06 -20.54
C PRO A 235 1.49 11.61 -20.05
N ILE A 236 2.64 10.96 -20.13
CA ILE A 236 2.84 9.61 -19.63
C ILE A 236 3.13 9.70 -18.14
N ARG A 237 2.33 9.04 -17.32
CA ARG A 237 2.51 9.02 -15.88
C ARG A 237 3.47 7.90 -15.52
N ILE A 238 4.45 8.22 -14.66
CA ILE A 238 5.51 7.30 -14.26
C ILE A 238 5.54 7.21 -12.76
N ARG A 239 5.67 5.99 -12.23
CA ARG A 239 5.91 5.74 -10.81
C ARG A 239 7.21 4.98 -10.63
N ILE A 240 7.88 5.24 -9.51
CA ILE A 240 9.11 4.55 -9.12
C ILE A 240 8.91 4.04 -7.70
N GLY A 241 9.08 2.72 -7.53
CA GLY A 241 8.94 2.05 -6.25
C GLY A 241 10.21 2.11 -5.41
N LYS A 242 10.14 1.67 -4.17
CA LYS A 242 11.30 1.51 -3.30
C LYS A 242 12.29 0.50 -3.89
N PRO A 243 13.59 0.74 -3.80
CA PRO A 243 14.60 -0.25 -4.19
C PRO A 243 14.43 -1.54 -3.37
N VAL A 244 14.41 -2.66 -4.06
CA VAL A 244 14.47 -4.00 -3.47
C VAL A 244 15.94 -4.31 -3.21
N SER A 245 16.31 -4.61 -1.97
CA SER A 245 17.71 -4.85 -1.61
C SER A 245 18.27 -6.13 -2.24
N ALA A 246 19.57 -6.18 -2.45
CA ALA A 246 20.27 -7.37 -2.96
C ALA A 246 19.97 -8.62 -2.12
N LYS A 247 19.86 -8.48 -0.79
CA LYS A 247 19.51 -9.59 0.10
C LYS A 247 18.15 -10.20 -0.24
N VAL A 248 17.12 -9.40 -0.47
CA VAL A 248 15.79 -9.90 -0.86
C VAL A 248 15.83 -10.61 -2.23
N ILE A 249 16.68 -10.13 -3.14
CA ILE A 249 16.88 -10.77 -4.46
C ILE A 249 17.56 -12.15 -4.30
N GLU A 250 18.52 -12.26 -3.37
CA GLU A 250 19.21 -13.52 -3.08
C GLU A 250 18.32 -14.52 -2.34
N ASP A 251 17.45 -14.05 -1.46
CA ASP A 251 16.53 -14.86 -0.65
C ASP A 251 15.40 -15.51 -1.47
N CYS A 252 15.15 -15.08 -2.72
CA CYS A 252 14.24 -15.79 -3.62
C CYS A 252 14.82 -17.14 -4.01
N ASP A 253 14.02 -18.22 -3.97
CA ASP A 253 14.50 -19.58 -4.22
C ASP A 253 15.04 -19.73 -5.65
N ASP A 254 14.27 -19.26 -6.63
CA ASP A 254 14.66 -19.34 -8.04
C ASP A 254 14.43 -18.04 -8.82
N ALA A 255 14.79 -18.04 -10.11
CA ALA A 255 14.63 -16.88 -10.97
C ALA A 255 13.16 -16.62 -11.34
N LYS A 256 12.30 -17.63 -11.33
CA LYS A 256 10.87 -17.49 -11.65
C LYS A 256 10.15 -16.79 -10.50
N GLU A 257 10.35 -17.25 -9.27
CA GLU A 257 9.83 -16.58 -8.07
C GLU A 257 10.27 -15.11 -8.01
N LEU A 258 11.55 -14.84 -8.26
CA LEU A 258 12.06 -13.47 -8.35
C LEU A 258 11.31 -12.66 -9.42
N GLY A 259 11.05 -13.26 -10.57
CA GLY A 259 10.31 -12.62 -11.67
C GLY A 259 8.88 -12.26 -11.30
N GLU A 260 8.16 -13.19 -10.68
CA GLU A 260 6.82 -12.97 -10.17
C GLU A 260 6.79 -11.86 -9.12
N PHE A 261 7.72 -11.91 -8.17
CA PHE A 261 7.87 -10.89 -7.13
C PHE A 261 8.14 -9.49 -7.70
N LEU A 262 9.14 -9.34 -8.57
CA LEU A 262 9.48 -8.03 -9.17
C LEU A 262 8.38 -7.52 -10.09
N ARG A 263 7.75 -8.40 -10.88
CA ARG A 263 6.62 -8.05 -11.73
C ARG A 263 5.42 -7.57 -10.92
N LYS A 264 5.11 -8.24 -9.79
CA LYS A 264 4.12 -7.76 -8.81
C LYS A 264 4.48 -6.35 -8.34
N LYS A 265 5.72 -6.10 -7.91
CA LYS A 265 6.19 -4.77 -7.46
C LYS A 265 5.98 -3.68 -8.52
N VAL A 266 6.23 -3.96 -9.79
CA VAL A 266 6.01 -3.01 -10.89
C VAL A 266 4.52 -2.73 -11.08
N TYR A 267 3.67 -3.77 -11.17
CA TYR A 267 2.24 -3.60 -11.46
C TYR A 267 1.42 -3.08 -10.28
N MET A 268 1.89 -3.24 -9.05
CA MET A 268 1.29 -2.64 -7.87
C MET A 268 1.17 -1.12 -7.99
N MET A 269 2.15 -0.45 -8.61
CA MET A 269 2.14 1.00 -8.82
C MET A 269 1.05 1.49 -9.79
N ARG A 270 0.43 0.59 -10.53
CA ARG A 270 -0.70 0.88 -11.42
C ARG A 270 -1.92 1.40 -10.67
N SER A 271 -2.23 0.84 -9.51
CA SER A 271 -3.40 1.18 -8.69
C SER A 271 -3.45 2.65 -8.28
N TYR A 272 -2.29 3.29 -8.15
CA TYR A 272 -2.21 4.73 -7.87
C TYR A 272 -2.90 5.60 -8.92
N TYR A 273 -2.89 5.21 -10.20
CA TYR A 273 -3.49 5.97 -11.30
C TYR A 273 -4.91 5.54 -11.65
N GLU A 274 -5.34 4.39 -11.17
CA GLU A 274 -6.71 3.91 -11.34
C GLU A 274 -7.65 4.50 -10.29
N ARG A 275 -7.17 5.45 -9.46
CA ARG A 275 -8.02 6.29 -8.60
C ARG A 275 -9.07 6.95 -9.48
N ARG A 276 -10.32 6.71 -9.16
CA ARG A 276 -11.51 7.21 -9.84
C ARG A 276 -11.40 8.68 -10.19
N LYS A 277 -11.91 9.00 -11.35
CA LYS A 277 -12.61 10.27 -11.54
C LYS A 277 -13.63 10.38 -10.41
N SER A 278 -13.42 11.31 -9.50
CA SER A 278 -14.37 11.63 -8.45
C SER A 278 -15.76 11.78 -9.13
N ILE A 279 -16.82 11.35 -8.45
CA ILE A 279 -18.19 11.60 -8.91
C ILE A 279 -18.34 13.08 -9.32
N THR A 280 -17.69 14.00 -8.61
CA THR A 280 -17.58 15.43 -8.95
C THR A 280 -16.93 15.73 -10.30
N GLU A 281 -15.95 14.94 -10.78
CA GLU A 281 -15.37 15.11 -12.14
C GLU A 281 -16.25 14.53 -13.23
N LEU A 282 -17.01 13.47 -12.94
CA LEU A 282 -18.02 12.93 -13.86
C LEU A 282 -19.20 13.91 -14.05
N PHE A 283 -19.58 14.63 -12.98
CA PHE A 283 -20.64 15.64 -13.05
C PHE A 283 -20.19 17.00 -13.62
N LYS A 284 -18.90 17.33 -13.62
CA LYS A 284 -18.37 18.50 -14.36
C LYS A 284 -18.48 18.37 -15.88
N LEU A 285 -18.70 17.16 -16.39
CA LEU A 285 -18.91 16.88 -17.82
C LEU A 285 -20.39 16.91 -18.25
N SER A 286 -21.32 16.96 -17.31
CA SER A 286 -22.75 17.15 -17.57
C SER A 286 -23.17 18.54 -17.09
N ASN A 287 -23.43 19.44 -18.03
CA ASN A 287 -24.00 20.77 -17.77
C ASN A 287 -25.48 20.71 -17.26
N LEU A 288 -25.76 19.81 -16.34
CA LEU A 288 -27.07 19.73 -15.70
C LEU A 288 -27.02 20.43 -14.35
N PRO A 289 -27.93 21.42 -14.09
CA PRO A 289 -27.99 22.12 -12.82
C PRO A 289 -28.71 21.24 -11.77
N ILE A 290 -28.08 20.19 -11.30
CA ILE A 290 -28.58 19.42 -10.17
C ILE A 290 -27.86 19.90 -8.92
N LYS A 291 -28.53 20.74 -8.13
CA LYS A 291 -28.09 21.10 -6.78
C LYS A 291 -28.27 19.89 -5.87
N PHE A 292 -27.22 19.13 -5.62
CA PHE A 292 -27.18 18.26 -4.46
C PHE A 292 -26.69 19.05 -3.26
N PRO A 293 -27.33 18.91 -2.09
CA PRO A 293 -26.84 19.48 -0.85
C PRO A 293 -25.70 18.58 -0.31
N LEU A 294 -24.52 18.66 -0.91
CA LEU A 294 -23.29 18.04 -0.45
C LEU A 294 -22.29 19.15 -0.11
N ARG A 295 -22.65 19.94 0.87
CA ARG A 295 -21.68 20.67 1.67
C ARG A 295 -21.64 19.91 3.00
N GLN A 296 -20.74 18.96 3.16
CA GLN A 296 -20.18 18.71 4.47
C GLN A 296 -19.61 20.07 4.89
N GLU A 297 -20.20 20.68 5.90
CA GLU A 297 -19.58 21.81 6.57
C GLU A 297 -18.22 21.31 7.01
N GLU A 298 -17.15 21.97 6.57
CA GLU A 298 -15.82 21.75 7.12
C GLU A 298 -15.98 21.93 8.62
N GLN A 299 -15.87 20.85 9.38
CA GLN A 299 -15.94 20.92 10.83
C GLN A 299 -14.84 21.86 11.27
N VAL A 300 -15.22 23.00 11.82
CA VAL A 300 -14.26 23.99 12.33
C VAL A 300 -13.49 23.32 13.45
N VAL A 301 -12.18 23.10 13.24
CA VAL A 301 -11.31 22.52 14.26
C VAL A 301 -11.26 23.47 15.45
N GLN A 302 -11.80 23.05 16.58
CA GLN A 302 -11.78 23.83 17.83
C GLN A 302 -10.43 23.68 18.54
N ASN A 303 -10.03 24.70 19.32
CA ASN A 303 -8.84 24.63 20.14
C ASN A 303 -9.04 23.57 21.23
N ILE A 304 -8.00 22.78 21.45
CA ILE A 304 -7.98 21.79 22.53
C ILE A 304 -7.87 22.53 23.88
N ILE A 305 -8.55 22.04 24.90
CA ILE A 305 -8.48 22.58 26.25
C ILE A 305 -7.08 22.51 26.83
N ASP A 306 -6.80 23.39 27.83
CA ASP A 306 -5.54 23.40 28.54
C ASP A 306 -5.35 22.14 29.39
N GLU A 307 -4.09 21.80 29.65
CA GLU A 307 -3.67 20.69 30.49
C GLU A 307 -4.28 20.78 31.89
N THR A 308 -4.69 19.66 32.44
CA THR A 308 -5.25 19.61 33.81
C THR A 308 -4.11 19.77 34.81
N PRO A 309 -4.26 20.62 35.86
CA PRO A 309 -3.23 20.79 36.88
C PRO A 309 -2.85 19.46 37.53
N VAL A 310 -1.55 19.25 37.75
CA VAL A 310 -1.01 17.98 38.29
C VAL A 310 -1.56 17.69 39.68
N GLU A 311 -1.76 18.74 40.53
CA GLU A 311 -2.33 18.59 41.84
C GLU A 311 -3.73 17.97 41.81
N ASP A 312 -4.54 18.30 40.79
CA ASP A 312 -5.88 17.74 40.66
C ASP A 312 -5.83 16.29 40.15
N LEU A 313 -4.89 15.98 39.26
CA LEU A 313 -4.66 14.57 38.87
C LEU A 313 -4.22 13.71 40.03
N LEU A 314 -3.31 14.21 40.87
CA LEU A 314 -2.84 13.51 42.09
C LEU A 314 -3.93 13.29 43.11
N LYS A 315 -4.93 14.20 43.25
CA LYS A 315 -6.10 13.97 44.09
C LYS A 315 -6.89 12.72 43.64
N ASP A 316 -7.15 12.63 42.35
CA ASP A 316 -7.84 11.46 41.78
C ASP A 316 -7.02 10.18 41.98
N ILE A 317 -5.71 10.19 41.70
CA ILE A 317 -4.81 9.04 41.91
C ILE A 317 -4.82 8.59 43.37
N ASN A 318 -4.74 9.52 44.31
CA ASN A 318 -4.78 9.19 45.77
C ASN A 318 -6.14 8.61 46.15
N ASN A 319 -7.26 9.13 45.60
CA ASN A 319 -8.57 8.55 45.78
C ASN A 319 -8.64 7.10 45.27
N LEU A 320 -8.04 6.83 44.09
CA LEU A 320 -7.98 5.46 43.53
C LEU A 320 -7.18 4.51 44.42
N LYS A 321 -6.06 4.95 45.01
CA LYS A 321 -5.25 4.17 45.95
C LYS A 321 -6.04 3.84 47.20
N THR A 322 -6.76 4.80 47.77
CA THR A 322 -7.57 4.58 49.00
C THR A 322 -8.76 3.66 48.74
N LYS A 323 -9.28 3.60 47.53
CA LYS A 323 -10.41 2.74 47.10
C LYS A 323 -10.00 1.41 46.49
N ASP A 324 -8.72 1.05 46.56
CA ASP A 324 -8.17 -0.21 46.04
C ASP A 324 -8.52 -0.46 44.55
N LYS A 325 -8.39 0.61 43.72
CA LYS A 325 -8.65 0.53 42.30
C LYS A 325 -7.40 0.22 41.47
N GLN A 326 -6.26 0.04 42.11
CA GLN A 326 -5.00 -0.32 41.51
C GLN A 326 -4.97 -1.80 41.15
N LEU A 327 -4.60 -2.14 39.92
CA LEU A 327 -4.45 -3.52 39.49
C LEU A 327 -3.06 -4.05 39.79
N PHE A 328 -2.02 -3.29 39.48
CA PHE A 328 -0.62 -3.63 39.74
C PHE A 328 0.30 -2.41 39.51
N THR A 329 1.55 -2.58 39.90
CA THR A 329 2.65 -1.62 39.63
C THR A 329 3.77 -2.33 38.87
N ASN A 330 4.44 -1.59 37.99
CA ASN A 330 5.63 -2.06 37.28
C ASN A 330 6.64 -0.91 37.15
N GLY A 331 7.67 -0.87 37.97
CA GLY A 331 8.57 0.27 38.09
C GLY A 331 7.82 1.54 38.44
N ASN A 332 7.94 2.56 37.62
CA ASN A 332 7.23 3.83 37.79
C ASN A 332 5.79 3.82 37.28
N TYR A 333 5.37 2.74 36.62
CA TYR A 333 4.03 2.64 36.06
C TYR A 333 3.06 1.99 37.05
N GLU A 334 1.94 2.66 37.27
CA GLU A 334 0.81 2.18 38.06
C GLU A 334 -0.39 2.00 37.12
N VAL A 335 -1.10 0.86 37.22
CA VAL A 335 -2.26 0.56 36.36
C VAL A 335 -3.50 0.53 37.24
N TYR A 336 -4.50 1.32 36.85
CA TYR A 336 -5.77 1.47 37.54
C TYR A 336 -6.95 1.04 36.68
N PHE A 337 -8.00 0.48 37.30
CA PHE A 337 -9.27 0.20 36.65
C PHE A 337 -10.41 0.75 37.50
N THR A 338 -11.17 1.71 36.98
CA THR A 338 -12.06 2.54 37.77
C THR A 338 -13.29 3.03 37.00
N GLU A 339 -14.31 3.43 37.73
CA GLU A 339 -15.50 4.10 37.27
C GLU A 339 -15.23 5.60 37.02
N TYR A 340 -16.02 6.21 36.13
CA TYR A 340 -15.95 7.61 35.75
C TYR A 340 -16.01 8.59 36.92
N ASP A 341 -16.99 8.38 37.85
CA ASP A 341 -17.29 9.33 38.93
C ASP A 341 -16.16 9.48 39.97
N LEU A 342 -15.21 8.55 39.98
CA LEU A 342 -14.09 8.55 40.92
C LEU A 342 -12.90 9.40 40.46
N ILE A 343 -12.90 9.85 39.19
CA ILE A 343 -11.72 10.41 38.53
C ILE A 343 -12.03 11.65 37.66
N PRO A 344 -12.76 12.66 38.14
CA PRO A 344 -13.23 13.77 37.33
C PRO A 344 -12.08 14.55 36.64
N SER A 345 -10.96 14.75 37.34
CA SER A 345 -9.80 15.48 36.81
C SER A 345 -9.03 14.63 35.80
N LEU A 346 -8.83 13.34 36.09
CA LEU A 346 -8.23 12.40 35.14
C LEU A 346 -9.11 12.25 33.90
N MET A 347 -10.44 12.23 34.02
CA MET A 347 -11.33 12.14 32.85
C MET A 347 -11.21 13.36 31.92
N ARG A 348 -11.12 14.56 32.50
CA ARG A 348 -10.87 15.76 31.70
C ARG A 348 -9.57 15.66 30.92
N GLU A 349 -8.49 15.20 31.59
CA GLU A 349 -7.18 15.03 30.96
C GLU A 349 -7.18 13.86 29.94
N ILE A 350 -7.84 12.74 30.22
CA ILE A 350 -8.04 11.64 29.28
C ILE A 350 -8.73 12.14 28.00
N GLY A 351 -9.79 12.94 28.14
CA GLY A 351 -10.48 13.53 26.97
C GLY A 351 -9.58 14.44 26.15
N ARG A 352 -8.76 15.26 26.81
CA ARG A 352 -7.75 16.10 26.16
C ARG A 352 -6.70 15.28 25.41
N GLN A 353 -6.12 14.28 26.06
CA GLN A 353 -5.08 13.43 25.49
C GLN A 353 -5.60 12.55 24.33
N ARG A 354 -6.86 12.08 24.42
CA ARG A 354 -7.52 11.37 23.32
C ARG A 354 -7.61 12.26 22.08
N GLU A 355 -8.13 13.47 22.23
CA GLU A 355 -8.28 14.39 21.11
C GLU A 355 -6.93 14.74 20.48
N LEU A 356 -5.90 15.03 21.29
CA LEU A 356 -4.54 15.25 20.79
C LEU A 356 -4.04 14.07 19.97
N THR A 357 -4.07 12.87 20.57
CA THR A 357 -3.52 11.66 19.96
C THR A 357 -4.28 11.26 18.69
N PHE A 358 -5.61 11.38 18.68
CA PHE A 358 -6.43 11.00 17.53
C PHE A 358 -6.32 12.03 16.38
N ARG A 359 -6.16 13.34 16.69
CA ARG A 359 -5.86 14.34 15.63
C ARG A 359 -4.53 14.06 14.94
N GLU A 360 -3.50 13.63 15.66
CA GLU A 360 -2.19 13.30 15.07
C GLU A 360 -2.31 12.21 13.98
N VAL A 361 -3.19 11.24 14.15
CA VAL A 361 -3.44 10.17 13.16
C VAL A 361 -4.60 10.47 12.21
N GLY A 362 -5.25 11.65 12.34
CA GLY A 362 -6.32 12.08 11.46
C GLY A 362 -7.69 11.49 11.80
N GLU A 363 -7.88 11.07 13.06
CA GLU A 363 -9.12 10.46 13.59
C GLU A 363 -9.73 11.28 14.74
N GLY A 364 -9.32 12.54 14.94
CA GLY A 364 -9.87 13.40 15.99
C GLY A 364 -11.31 13.82 15.72
N THR A 365 -12.05 14.14 16.81
CA THR A 365 -13.42 14.65 16.76
C THR A 365 -13.48 16.11 16.31
N ASN A 366 -12.34 16.82 16.29
CA ASN A 366 -12.22 18.28 16.11
C ASN A 366 -12.88 19.11 17.21
N LEU A 367 -13.30 18.49 18.33
CA LEU A 367 -13.83 19.13 19.53
C LEU A 367 -12.69 19.51 20.49
N PRO A 368 -12.95 20.35 21.53
CA PRO A 368 -11.92 20.70 22.51
C PRO A 368 -11.35 19.53 23.29
N PHE A 369 -12.07 18.43 23.43
CA PHE A 369 -11.69 17.15 24.05
C PHE A 369 -12.63 16.03 23.58
N ASP A 370 -12.16 14.78 23.61
CA ASP A 370 -12.92 13.58 23.23
C ASP A 370 -13.50 12.90 24.49
N LEU A 371 -14.70 13.33 24.89
CA LEU A 371 -15.55 12.61 25.84
C LEU A 371 -16.96 12.48 25.27
N ASP A 372 -17.60 11.36 25.47
CA ASP A 372 -18.95 11.09 25.01
C ASP A 372 -19.85 10.49 26.13
N LYS A 373 -21.13 10.30 25.84
CA LYS A 373 -22.11 9.77 26.79
C LYS A 373 -21.75 8.39 27.35
N TYR A 374 -20.96 7.60 26.64
CA TYR A 374 -20.57 6.26 27.05
C TYR A 374 -19.49 6.28 28.14
N ASP A 375 -18.67 7.34 28.22
CA ASP A 375 -17.64 7.47 29.25
C ASP A 375 -18.21 7.39 30.65
N GLN A 376 -19.45 7.90 30.87
CA GLN A 376 -20.10 7.97 32.18
C GLN A 376 -20.45 6.60 32.80
N HIS A 377 -20.67 5.57 31.97
CA HIS A 377 -21.05 4.23 32.49
C HIS A 377 -20.06 3.13 32.09
N TYR A 378 -18.96 3.51 31.46
CA TYR A 378 -17.82 2.63 31.22
C TYR A 378 -16.81 2.74 32.35
N HIS A 379 -15.97 1.74 32.45
CA HIS A 379 -14.77 1.78 33.28
C HIS A 379 -13.59 2.28 32.44
N HIS A 380 -12.61 2.84 33.14
CA HIS A 380 -11.39 3.37 32.54
C HIS A 380 -10.18 2.61 33.07
N LEU A 381 -9.43 1.98 32.16
CA LEU A 381 -8.13 1.37 32.41
C LEU A 381 -7.07 2.44 32.12
N ILE A 382 -6.34 2.85 33.16
CA ILE A 382 -5.42 3.98 33.11
C ILE A 382 -4.01 3.49 33.42
N LEU A 383 -3.06 3.85 32.56
CA LEU A 383 -1.63 3.70 32.79
C LEU A 383 -1.07 5.05 33.24
N TRP A 384 -0.68 5.13 34.49
CA TRP A 384 -0.12 6.30 35.14
C TRP A 384 1.39 6.16 35.32
N ASP A 385 2.18 7.14 34.91
CA ASP A 385 3.61 7.25 35.22
C ASP A 385 3.78 8.10 36.48
N SER A 386 4.05 7.45 37.61
CA SER A 386 4.17 8.12 38.90
C SER A 386 5.41 9.02 39.03
N ALA A 387 6.48 8.72 38.29
CA ALA A 387 7.67 9.54 38.28
C ALA A 387 7.48 10.83 37.45
N ALA A 388 6.82 10.72 36.29
CA ALA A 388 6.50 11.86 35.44
C ALA A 388 5.21 12.58 35.87
N GLN A 389 4.40 11.96 36.74
CA GLN A 389 3.08 12.44 37.17
C GLN A 389 2.15 12.72 35.98
N LYS A 390 2.09 11.77 35.03
CA LYS A 390 1.35 11.89 33.77
C LYS A 390 0.61 10.60 33.41
N ILE A 391 -0.45 10.74 32.64
CA ILE A 391 -1.12 9.61 31.99
C ILE A 391 -0.26 9.18 30.78
N ALA A 392 0.21 7.92 30.79
CA ALA A 392 0.96 7.36 29.67
C ALA A 392 0.04 6.79 28.58
N GLY A 393 -1.16 6.36 28.96
CA GLY A 393 -2.17 5.84 28.05
C GLY A 393 -3.40 5.33 28.77
N ALA A 394 -4.46 5.03 28.03
CA ALA A 394 -5.67 4.49 28.63
C ALA A 394 -6.52 3.68 27.62
N TYR A 395 -7.46 2.90 28.17
CA TYR A 395 -8.57 2.27 27.47
C TYR A 395 -9.89 2.60 28.15
N ARG A 396 -10.96 2.67 27.37
CA ARG A 396 -12.33 2.68 27.87
C ARG A 396 -12.90 1.26 27.75
N MET A 397 -13.51 0.72 28.82
CA MET A 397 -13.95 -0.67 28.89
C MET A 397 -15.36 -0.78 29.46
N ALA A 398 -16.25 -1.47 28.75
CA ALA A 398 -17.61 -1.76 29.22
C ALA A 398 -17.73 -3.21 29.68
N LEU A 399 -18.16 -3.43 30.89
CA LEU A 399 -18.52 -4.77 31.41
C LEU A 399 -19.94 -5.13 30.95
N GLY A 400 -20.04 -6.02 29.95
CA GLY A 400 -21.28 -6.30 29.24
C GLY A 400 -22.45 -6.75 30.10
N ALA A 401 -22.19 -7.51 31.19
CA ALA A 401 -23.23 -7.91 32.10
C ALA A 401 -23.91 -6.70 32.78
N GLN A 402 -23.11 -5.68 33.14
CA GLN A 402 -23.59 -4.46 33.80
C GLN A 402 -24.30 -3.54 32.79
N VAL A 403 -23.71 -3.33 31.62
CA VAL A 403 -24.27 -2.47 30.55
C VAL A 403 -25.59 -3.02 30.04
N MET A 404 -25.64 -4.33 29.73
CA MET A 404 -26.88 -4.96 29.28
C MET A 404 -28.01 -4.89 30.30
N LYS A 405 -27.69 -4.91 31.57
CA LYS A 405 -28.70 -4.80 32.67
C LYS A 405 -29.27 -3.39 32.79
N LYS A 406 -28.43 -2.35 32.65
CA LYS A 406 -28.81 -0.94 32.87
C LYS A 406 -29.27 -0.22 31.60
N HIS A 407 -28.64 -0.47 30.49
CA HIS A 407 -28.76 0.33 29.24
C HIS A 407 -29.14 -0.51 28.02
N GLY A 408 -29.16 -1.86 28.12
CA GLY A 408 -29.38 -2.73 26.97
C GLY A 408 -28.22 -2.66 25.96
N ILE A 409 -28.52 -3.01 24.71
CA ILE A 409 -27.52 -3.00 23.62
C ILE A 409 -27.08 -1.57 23.28
N ASP A 410 -27.95 -0.58 23.43
CA ASP A 410 -27.67 0.83 23.13
C ASP A 410 -26.67 1.47 24.11
N GLY A 411 -26.39 0.79 25.21
CA GLY A 411 -25.32 1.15 26.15
C GLY A 411 -23.92 0.87 25.63
N PHE A 412 -23.76 0.10 24.57
CA PHE A 412 -22.46 -0.16 23.96
C PHE A 412 -22.14 0.87 22.86
N TYR A 413 -20.90 1.32 22.81
CA TYR A 413 -20.46 2.27 21.78
C TYR A 413 -20.61 1.69 20.37
N ILE A 414 -20.35 0.40 20.19
CA ILE A 414 -20.49 -0.24 18.88
C ILE A 414 -21.91 -0.16 18.33
N SER A 415 -22.94 -0.02 19.18
CA SER A 415 -24.33 0.16 18.73
C SER A 415 -24.54 1.48 18.00
N SER A 416 -23.64 2.47 18.16
CA SER A 416 -23.65 3.70 17.38
C SER A 416 -23.21 3.47 15.92
N LEU A 417 -22.41 2.43 15.66
CA LEU A 417 -21.80 2.11 14.36
C LEU A 417 -22.45 0.91 13.68
N PHE A 418 -22.99 -0.03 14.46
CA PHE A 418 -23.54 -1.29 13.97
C PHE A 418 -24.94 -1.53 14.52
N GLU A 419 -25.78 -2.18 13.72
CA GLU A 419 -27.04 -2.76 14.15
C GLU A 419 -26.77 -4.23 14.53
N VAL A 420 -27.31 -4.66 15.67
CA VAL A 420 -27.10 -6.00 16.20
C VAL A 420 -28.45 -6.71 16.33
N ASP A 421 -28.57 -7.86 15.69
CA ASP A 421 -29.75 -8.69 15.74
C ASP A 421 -30.07 -9.17 17.16
N GLN A 422 -31.36 -9.42 17.43
CA GLN A 422 -31.79 -9.81 18.79
C GLN A 422 -31.19 -11.13 19.25
N GLU A 423 -30.93 -12.02 18.33
CA GLU A 423 -30.35 -13.35 18.56
C GLU A 423 -28.94 -13.26 19.16
N LEU A 424 -28.19 -12.20 18.84
CA LEU A 424 -26.83 -12.01 19.34
C LEU A 424 -26.79 -11.25 20.69
N ARG A 425 -27.91 -10.65 21.16
CA ARG A 425 -27.94 -9.88 22.42
C ARG A 425 -27.47 -10.66 23.65
N PRO A 426 -27.76 -11.97 23.82
CA PRO A 426 -27.21 -12.75 24.95
C PRO A 426 -25.68 -12.83 24.97
N PHE A 427 -25.04 -12.79 23.78
CA PHE A 427 -23.59 -12.76 23.65
C PHE A 427 -23.00 -11.50 24.30
N PHE A 428 -23.65 -10.33 24.15
CA PHE A 428 -23.18 -9.07 24.69
C PHE A 428 -23.12 -9.02 26.21
N ARG A 429 -23.88 -9.84 26.94
CA ARG A 429 -23.73 -9.99 28.40
C ARG A 429 -22.38 -10.56 28.78
N LYS A 430 -21.74 -11.32 27.87
CA LYS A 430 -20.45 -11.98 28.13
C LYS A 430 -19.28 -11.24 27.48
N VAL A 431 -19.51 -10.04 26.94
CA VAL A 431 -18.49 -9.22 26.26
C VAL A 431 -17.93 -8.19 27.22
N ILE A 432 -16.63 -7.95 27.17
CA ILE A 432 -16.00 -6.71 27.62
C ILE A 432 -15.72 -5.89 26.34
N GLU A 433 -16.44 -4.79 26.15
CA GLU A 433 -16.16 -3.90 25.03
C GLU A 433 -14.98 -3.00 25.37
N MET A 434 -14.03 -2.90 24.44
CA MET A 434 -12.84 -2.05 24.55
C MET A 434 -12.89 -0.97 23.49
N GLY A 435 -12.62 0.27 23.87
CA GLY A 435 -12.55 1.39 22.96
C GLY A 435 -11.65 2.51 23.45
N ARG A 436 -11.52 3.53 22.62
CA ARG A 436 -10.71 4.73 22.94
C ARG A 436 -9.30 4.39 23.43
N ALA A 437 -8.68 3.39 22.81
CA ALA A 437 -7.31 2.97 23.08
C ALA A 437 -6.32 4.05 22.62
N TYR A 438 -5.50 4.55 23.51
CA TYR A 438 -4.43 5.48 23.14
C TYR A 438 -3.21 5.34 24.05
N ILE A 439 -2.06 5.70 23.46
CA ILE A 439 -0.81 5.96 24.17
C ILE A 439 -0.42 7.40 23.79
N THR A 440 -0.09 8.22 24.77
CA THR A 440 0.31 9.61 24.53
C THR A 440 1.62 9.66 23.74
N SER A 441 1.81 10.71 22.94
CA SER A 441 2.91 10.81 21.96
C SER A 441 4.30 10.58 22.56
N GLU A 442 4.53 11.02 23.81
CA GLU A 442 5.79 10.83 24.56
C GLU A 442 6.12 9.34 24.85
N TYR A 443 5.11 8.47 24.82
CA TYR A 443 5.20 7.06 25.17
C TYR A 443 4.99 6.10 23.98
N GLN A 444 4.56 6.59 22.81
CA GLN A 444 4.21 5.74 21.65
C GLN A 444 5.38 4.91 21.12
N GLN A 445 6.60 5.43 21.18
CA GLN A 445 7.78 4.70 20.65
C GLN A 445 8.37 3.70 21.66
N LYS A 446 7.81 3.64 22.87
CA LYS A 446 8.23 2.71 23.94
C LYS A 446 7.34 1.46 23.90
N PRO A 447 7.89 0.25 23.87
CA PRO A 447 7.08 -0.98 23.80
C PRO A 447 6.32 -1.28 25.08
N LEU A 448 6.86 -0.84 26.23
CA LEU A 448 6.36 -1.19 27.57
C LEU A 448 4.94 -0.65 27.87
N PRO A 449 4.56 0.61 27.56
CA PRO A 449 3.23 1.14 27.87
C PRO A 449 2.08 0.32 27.27
N LEU A 450 2.17 -0.04 26.00
CA LEU A 450 1.14 -0.86 25.35
C LEU A 450 1.09 -2.27 25.95
N PHE A 451 2.24 -2.84 26.31
CA PHE A 451 2.31 -4.13 26.98
C PHE A 451 1.63 -4.09 28.35
N LEU A 452 1.87 -3.05 29.15
CA LEU A 452 1.27 -2.89 30.49
C LEU A 452 -0.25 -2.68 30.41
N LEU A 453 -0.75 -1.91 29.44
CA LEU A 453 -2.19 -1.79 29.22
C LEU A 453 -2.82 -3.14 28.85
N TRP A 454 -2.18 -3.95 28.01
CA TRP A 454 -2.65 -5.30 27.70
C TRP A 454 -2.64 -6.22 28.90
N ARG A 455 -1.61 -6.15 29.74
CA ARG A 455 -1.57 -6.86 31.03
C ARG A 455 -2.74 -6.42 31.93
N GLY A 456 -3.05 -5.12 31.98
CA GLY A 456 -4.23 -4.59 32.67
C GLY A 456 -5.55 -5.15 32.13
N ILE A 457 -5.71 -5.26 30.81
CA ILE A 457 -6.88 -5.90 30.19
C ILE A 457 -7.04 -7.35 30.66
N VAL A 458 -5.94 -8.13 30.73
CA VAL A 458 -5.99 -9.52 31.21
C VAL A 458 -6.38 -9.58 32.70
N HIS A 459 -5.86 -8.67 33.54
CA HIS A 459 -6.31 -8.54 34.95
C HIS A 459 -7.82 -8.30 35.04
N VAL A 460 -8.37 -7.39 34.20
CA VAL A 460 -9.82 -7.14 34.17
C VAL A 460 -10.59 -8.39 33.76
N CYS A 461 -10.11 -9.14 32.72
CA CYS A 461 -10.75 -10.39 32.31
C CYS A 461 -10.77 -11.44 33.42
N LEU A 462 -9.65 -11.63 34.12
CA LEU A 462 -9.53 -12.63 35.18
C LEU A 462 -10.33 -12.27 36.44
N ARG A 463 -10.48 -10.97 36.73
CA ARG A 463 -11.32 -10.48 37.86
C ARG A 463 -12.84 -10.47 37.53
N ASN A 464 -13.21 -10.65 36.25
CA ASN A 464 -14.61 -10.67 35.78
C ASN A 464 -14.88 -11.93 34.91
N PRO A 465 -14.80 -13.13 35.52
CA PRO A 465 -14.79 -14.42 34.78
C PRO A 465 -16.12 -14.76 34.10
N GLU A 466 -17.22 -14.05 34.41
CA GLU A 466 -18.49 -14.17 33.70
C GLU A 466 -18.41 -13.68 32.23
N HIS A 467 -17.45 -12.79 31.94
CA HIS A 467 -17.18 -12.35 30.56
C HIS A 467 -16.26 -13.34 29.85
N LYS A 468 -16.57 -13.64 28.60
CA LYS A 468 -15.86 -14.66 27.79
C LYS A 468 -15.22 -14.08 26.54
N PHE A 469 -15.54 -12.83 26.22
CA PHE A 469 -15.11 -12.19 24.98
C PHE A 469 -14.63 -10.76 25.23
N LEU A 470 -13.54 -10.39 24.60
CA LEU A 470 -13.14 -9.00 24.38
C LEU A 470 -13.64 -8.57 23.01
N MET A 471 -14.20 -7.38 22.89
CA MET A 471 -14.71 -6.86 21.61
C MET A 471 -14.37 -5.38 21.49
N GLY A 472 -14.10 -4.91 20.26
CA GLY A 472 -13.87 -3.48 20.02
C GLY A 472 -13.69 -3.15 18.56
N GLY A 473 -13.90 -1.89 18.24
CA GLY A 473 -13.56 -1.31 16.94
C GLY A 473 -12.06 -1.02 16.87
N VAL A 474 -11.47 -1.33 15.72
CA VAL A 474 -10.10 -0.90 15.40
C VAL A 474 -10.14 -0.11 14.10
N SER A 475 -9.69 1.13 14.17
CA SER A 475 -9.82 2.07 13.06
C SER A 475 -8.71 1.92 12.02
N ILE A 476 -9.09 2.11 10.75
CA ILE A 476 -8.22 2.34 9.61
C ILE A 476 -8.42 3.79 9.19
N SER A 477 -7.40 4.61 9.37
CA SER A 477 -7.47 6.04 9.11
C SER A 477 -7.84 6.37 7.66
N ASN A 478 -8.63 7.43 7.46
CA ASN A 478 -8.97 7.93 6.14
C ASN A 478 -7.78 8.52 5.37
N ARG A 479 -6.61 8.67 6.01
CA ARG A 479 -5.35 9.02 5.33
C ARG A 479 -4.89 7.94 4.34
N PHE A 480 -5.28 6.68 4.55
CA PHE A 480 -5.03 5.62 3.57
C PHE A 480 -5.86 5.81 2.31
N SER A 481 -5.29 5.49 1.16
CA SER A 481 -6.05 5.45 -0.09
C SER A 481 -7.19 4.42 -0.03
N ASP A 482 -8.25 4.65 -0.81
CA ASP A 482 -9.35 3.68 -0.91
C ASP A 482 -8.88 2.30 -1.36
N PHE A 483 -7.80 2.26 -2.12
CA PHE A 483 -7.20 1.01 -2.54
C PHE A 483 -6.54 0.27 -1.37
N SER A 484 -5.70 0.95 -0.59
CA SER A 484 -5.05 0.36 0.60
C SER A 484 -6.06 -0.04 1.67
N LYS A 485 -7.09 0.80 1.90
CA LYS A 485 -8.23 0.45 2.78
C LYS A 485 -8.93 -0.82 2.30
N SER A 486 -9.21 -0.91 1.00
CA SER A 486 -9.85 -2.10 0.41
C SER A 486 -8.97 -3.36 0.50
N LEU A 487 -7.65 -3.22 0.32
CA LEU A 487 -6.70 -4.34 0.51
C LEU A 487 -6.69 -4.83 1.96
N MET A 488 -6.64 -3.89 2.93
CA MET A 488 -6.62 -4.24 4.35
C MET A 488 -7.90 -4.98 4.74
N ILE A 489 -9.07 -4.49 4.32
CA ILE A 489 -10.36 -5.11 4.61
C ILE A 489 -10.46 -6.49 3.98
N GLU A 490 -10.06 -6.63 2.72
CA GLU A 490 -10.14 -7.91 2.03
C GLU A 490 -9.16 -8.94 2.62
N PHE A 491 -7.95 -8.52 2.98
CA PHE A 491 -6.99 -9.38 3.68
C PHE A 491 -7.57 -9.87 5.02
N MET A 492 -8.18 -8.97 5.80
CA MET A 492 -8.79 -9.34 7.07
C MET A 492 -10.01 -10.24 6.87
N ARG A 493 -10.86 -9.98 5.86
CA ARG A 493 -12.00 -10.83 5.52
C ARG A 493 -11.57 -12.24 5.08
N SER A 494 -10.53 -12.33 4.29
CA SER A 494 -10.06 -13.63 3.78
C SER A 494 -9.42 -14.51 4.85
N ASN A 495 -8.79 -13.91 5.88
CA ASN A 495 -7.95 -14.67 6.81
C ASN A 495 -8.49 -14.74 8.24
N TYR A 496 -9.28 -13.74 8.67
CA TYR A 496 -9.67 -13.58 10.08
C TYR A 496 -11.16 -13.39 10.30
N TYR A 497 -11.98 -13.53 9.27
CA TYR A 497 -13.41 -13.27 9.32
C TYR A 497 -14.17 -14.40 10.00
N ASP A 498 -15.11 -14.05 10.90
CA ASP A 498 -16.05 -15.00 11.50
C ASP A 498 -17.45 -14.79 10.88
N SER A 499 -17.79 -15.62 9.88
CA SER A 499 -19.06 -15.55 9.18
C SER A 499 -20.27 -15.92 10.07
N VAL A 500 -20.04 -16.70 11.15
CA VAL A 500 -21.11 -17.13 12.06
C VAL A 500 -21.60 -15.98 12.92
N VAL A 501 -20.69 -15.16 13.46
CA VAL A 501 -21.06 -13.98 14.26
C VAL A 501 -21.45 -12.82 13.36
N ALA A 502 -20.76 -12.65 12.23
CA ALA A 502 -20.94 -11.53 11.32
C ALA A 502 -22.34 -11.44 10.70
N GLN A 503 -23.04 -12.55 10.53
CA GLN A 503 -24.41 -12.55 9.98
C GLN A 503 -25.44 -11.81 10.85
N TYR A 504 -25.12 -11.56 12.11
CA TYR A 504 -25.97 -10.86 13.08
C TYR A 504 -25.56 -9.42 13.35
N VAL A 505 -24.55 -8.89 12.65
CA VAL A 505 -24.01 -7.55 12.89
C VAL A 505 -23.93 -6.78 11.57
N HIS A 506 -24.71 -5.72 11.45
CA HIS A 506 -24.86 -4.96 10.22
C HIS A 506 -24.28 -3.56 10.39
N PRO A 507 -23.28 -3.15 9.58
CA PRO A 507 -22.73 -1.81 9.64
C PRO A 507 -23.77 -0.79 9.19
N LYS A 508 -23.91 0.33 9.92
CA LYS A 508 -24.81 1.43 9.54
C LYS A 508 -24.34 2.15 8.30
N ASN A 509 -23.02 2.28 8.13
CA ASN A 509 -22.37 2.87 6.98
C ASN A 509 -21.35 1.86 6.40
N ASP A 510 -21.80 0.89 5.62
CA ASP A 510 -20.96 -0.18 5.08
C ASP A 510 -19.85 0.36 4.16
N TYR A 511 -18.62 -0.07 4.38
CA TYR A 511 -17.51 0.22 3.49
C TYR A 511 -17.51 -0.71 2.29
N LYS A 512 -17.75 -0.15 1.10
CA LYS A 512 -17.73 -0.92 -0.15
C LYS A 512 -16.30 -1.14 -0.62
N VAL A 513 -15.83 -2.37 -0.47
CA VAL A 513 -14.52 -2.80 -1.00
C VAL A 513 -14.49 -2.59 -2.51
N ARG A 514 -13.45 -1.92 -3.00
CA ARG A 514 -13.28 -1.51 -4.40
C ARG A 514 -12.09 -2.22 -5.04
N LEU A 515 -11.93 -3.52 -4.75
CA LEU A 515 -10.95 -4.38 -5.40
C LEU A 515 -11.64 -5.23 -6.47
N ARG A 516 -11.00 -5.35 -7.62
CA ARG A 516 -11.42 -6.32 -8.64
C ARG A 516 -10.87 -7.69 -8.25
N GLU A 517 -11.59 -8.78 -8.59
CA GLU A 517 -11.11 -10.16 -8.34
C GLU A 517 -9.67 -10.40 -8.83
N LYS A 518 -9.32 -9.79 -9.93
CA LYS A 518 -7.98 -9.83 -10.53
C LYS A 518 -6.89 -9.20 -9.68
N ASP A 519 -7.23 -8.11 -8.99
CA ASP A 519 -6.31 -7.43 -8.07
C ASP A 519 -6.11 -8.30 -6.82
N LYS A 520 -7.18 -8.97 -6.34
CA LYS A 520 -7.10 -9.93 -5.23
C LYS A 520 -6.11 -11.05 -5.54
N ASN A 521 -6.26 -11.73 -6.68
CA ASN A 521 -5.37 -12.81 -7.06
C ASN A 521 -3.92 -12.33 -7.19
N LEU A 522 -3.70 -11.15 -7.78
CA LEU A 522 -2.36 -10.59 -7.93
C LEU A 522 -1.68 -10.25 -6.60
N PHE A 523 -2.44 -9.69 -5.64
CA PHE A 523 -1.86 -9.15 -4.41
C PHE A 523 -1.81 -10.14 -3.26
N PHE A 524 -2.74 -11.11 -3.21
CA PHE A 524 -2.81 -12.07 -2.11
C PHE A 524 -2.09 -13.40 -2.40
N GLU A 525 -1.75 -13.69 -3.66
CA GLU A 525 -0.97 -14.87 -4.01
C GLU A 525 0.40 -14.85 -3.32
N GLY A 526 0.70 -15.89 -2.53
CA GLY A 526 1.94 -16.03 -1.78
C GLY A 526 2.07 -15.14 -0.52
N LEU A 527 0.98 -14.43 -0.11
CA LEU A 527 0.96 -13.74 1.17
C LEU A 527 0.61 -14.68 2.33
N ASP A 528 -0.16 -15.73 2.05
CA ASP A 528 -0.75 -16.59 3.06
C ASP A 528 -1.40 -15.75 4.18
N ASN A 529 -1.29 -16.17 5.44
CA ASN A 529 -1.77 -15.41 6.60
C ASN A 529 -0.67 -14.51 7.21
N ASP A 530 0.43 -14.22 6.48
CA ASP A 530 1.57 -13.51 7.03
C ASP A 530 1.33 -11.99 7.09
N LEU A 531 1.01 -11.52 8.30
CA LEU A 531 0.84 -10.10 8.60
C LEU A 531 2.07 -9.24 8.29
N ASN A 532 3.29 -9.79 8.40
CA ASN A 532 4.49 -9.02 8.15
C ASN A 532 4.71 -8.84 6.65
N LYS A 533 4.43 -9.88 5.85
CA LYS A 533 4.41 -9.76 4.38
C LYS A 533 3.35 -8.76 3.94
N PHE A 534 2.16 -8.81 4.54
CA PHE A 534 1.09 -7.87 4.23
C PHE A 534 1.42 -6.42 4.66
N ASP A 535 2.02 -6.22 5.82
CA ASP A 535 2.46 -4.89 6.30
C ASP A 535 3.51 -4.26 5.36
N LYS A 536 4.45 -5.08 4.85
CA LYS A 536 5.40 -4.65 3.81
C LYS A 536 4.69 -4.28 2.50
N LEU A 537 3.66 -5.04 2.12
CA LEU A 537 2.85 -4.74 0.95
C LEU A 537 2.19 -3.37 1.07
N ILE A 538 1.58 -3.05 2.21
CA ILE A 538 0.96 -1.74 2.44
C ILE A 538 2.01 -0.61 2.40
N ASP A 539 3.17 -0.79 3.03
CA ASP A 539 4.29 0.19 2.99
C ASP A 539 4.82 0.44 1.56
N ASP A 540 4.70 -0.55 0.67
CA ASP A 540 5.03 -0.39 -0.75
C ASP A 540 4.03 0.49 -1.51
N PHE A 541 2.74 0.42 -1.15
CA PHE A 541 1.70 1.26 -1.75
C PHE A 541 1.70 2.68 -1.19
N GLU A 542 1.86 2.79 0.10
CA GLU A 542 1.83 4.05 0.84
C GLU A 542 3.07 4.16 1.73
N PRO A 543 4.17 4.70 1.16
CA PRO A 543 5.43 4.83 1.89
C PRO A 543 5.24 5.51 3.23
N GLN A 544 5.85 4.93 4.28
CA GLN A 544 5.74 5.35 5.68
C GLN A 544 4.37 5.06 6.36
N MET A 545 3.41 4.52 5.64
CA MET A 545 2.15 4.06 6.23
C MET A 545 2.17 2.54 6.37
N ARG A 546 1.76 2.06 7.52
CA ARG A 546 1.75 0.64 7.87
C ARG A 546 0.38 0.23 8.38
N LEU A 547 0.11 -1.07 8.36
CA LEU A 547 -1.08 -1.61 9.00
C LEU A 547 -1.19 -1.09 10.45
N PRO A 548 -2.36 -0.60 10.89
CA PRO A 548 -2.53 -0.07 12.23
C PRO A 548 -2.02 -1.04 13.31
N VAL A 549 -1.27 -0.50 14.28
CA VAL A 549 -0.59 -1.31 15.32
C VAL A 549 -1.60 -2.15 16.11
N LEU A 550 -2.78 -1.60 16.41
CA LEU A 550 -3.83 -2.32 17.14
C LEU A 550 -4.39 -3.50 16.35
N ILE A 551 -4.58 -3.38 15.03
CA ILE A 551 -4.99 -4.51 14.17
C ILE A 551 -3.98 -5.65 14.30
N LYS A 552 -2.69 -5.35 14.15
CA LYS A 552 -1.62 -6.35 14.30
C LYS A 552 -1.61 -6.96 15.69
N LYS A 553 -1.82 -6.14 16.71
CA LYS A 553 -1.85 -6.61 18.11
C LYS A 553 -3.04 -7.54 18.36
N TYR A 554 -4.24 -7.17 17.89
CA TYR A 554 -5.45 -7.96 18.09
C TYR A 554 -5.38 -9.30 17.35
N ILE A 555 -4.92 -9.29 16.10
CA ILE A 555 -4.73 -10.53 15.33
C ILE A 555 -3.72 -11.46 16.03
N LYS A 556 -2.64 -10.93 16.60
CA LYS A 556 -1.69 -11.72 17.41
C LYS A 556 -2.31 -12.28 18.70
N GLN A 557 -3.45 -11.75 19.12
CA GLN A 557 -4.24 -12.29 20.24
C GLN A 557 -5.40 -13.18 19.77
N ASN A 558 -5.32 -13.71 18.55
CA ASN A 558 -6.33 -14.57 17.92
C ASN A 558 -7.69 -13.89 17.69
N ALA A 559 -7.70 -12.58 17.47
CA ALA A 559 -8.92 -11.83 17.15
C ALA A 559 -9.55 -12.29 15.84
N LYS A 560 -10.88 -12.27 15.80
CA LYS A 560 -11.69 -12.46 14.60
C LYS A 560 -12.37 -11.15 14.23
N VAL A 561 -12.53 -10.93 12.93
CA VAL A 561 -13.21 -9.76 12.37
C VAL A 561 -14.67 -10.12 12.11
N ILE A 562 -15.59 -9.18 12.40
CA ILE A 562 -17.03 -9.35 12.24
C ILE A 562 -17.54 -8.46 11.10
N ALA A 563 -17.26 -7.14 11.15
CA ALA A 563 -17.82 -6.17 10.24
C ALA A 563 -16.91 -4.94 10.07
N PHE A 564 -17.19 -4.12 9.07
CA PHE A 564 -16.50 -2.85 8.84
C PHE A 564 -17.51 -1.74 8.63
N ASN A 565 -17.36 -0.62 9.33
CA ASN A 565 -18.22 0.55 9.25
C ASN A 565 -17.40 1.81 9.01
N VAL A 566 -17.93 2.77 8.25
CA VAL A 566 -17.34 4.11 8.11
C VAL A 566 -17.91 5.00 9.22
N ASP A 567 -17.05 5.59 10.05
CA ASP A 567 -17.47 6.51 11.11
C ASP A 567 -17.30 7.97 10.65
N PRO A 568 -18.41 8.67 10.33
CA PRO A 568 -18.35 10.06 9.92
C PRO A 568 -17.95 11.02 11.05
N ASN A 569 -18.06 10.61 12.32
CA ASN A 569 -17.66 11.42 13.48
C ASN A 569 -16.14 11.38 13.71
N PHE A 570 -15.45 10.42 13.10
CA PHE A 570 -13.99 10.25 13.17
C PHE A 570 -13.37 10.41 11.77
N ASN A 571 -13.70 11.48 11.07
CA ASN A 571 -13.12 11.83 9.77
C ASN A 571 -13.22 10.69 8.74
N ASP A 572 -14.37 10.01 8.67
CA ASP A 572 -14.62 8.86 7.78
C ASP A 572 -13.58 7.71 7.94
N ALA A 573 -13.00 7.54 9.11
CA ALA A 573 -12.21 6.36 9.44
C ALA A 573 -13.07 5.09 9.32
N ILE A 574 -12.44 3.96 8.99
CA ILE A 574 -13.15 2.69 8.91
C ILE A 574 -12.91 1.92 10.19
N ASP A 575 -13.98 1.64 10.95
CA ASP A 575 -13.94 0.79 12.11
C ASP A 575 -14.15 -0.68 11.73
N GLY A 576 -13.11 -1.48 11.90
CA GLY A 576 -13.20 -2.93 11.86
C GLY A 576 -13.62 -3.47 13.23
N LEU A 577 -14.85 -3.97 13.34
CA LEU A 577 -15.30 -4.63 14.57
C LEU A 577 -14.64 -5.99 14.71
N MET A 578 -13.91 -6.17 15.81
CA MET A 578 -13.18 -7.39 16.11
C MET A 578 -13.55 -7.91 17.49
N TYR A 579 -13.46 -9.22 17.67
CA TYR A 579 -13.57 -9.84 18.99
C TYR A 579 -12.48 -10.89 19.21
N ILE A 580 -12.18 -11.13 20.49
CA ILE A 580 -11.24 -12.17 20.94
C ILE A 580 -11.99 -13.03 21.95
N ARG A 581 -11.97 -14.34 21.76
CA ARG A 581 -12.42 -15.27 22.80
C ARG A 581 -11.33 -15.35 23.86
N ILE A 582 -11.65 -15.05 25.12
CA ILE A 582 -10.66 -14.98 26.22
C ILE A 582 -9.93 -16.31 26.40
N SER A 583 -10.61 -17.44 26.16
CA SER A 583 -9.97 -18.76 26.17
C SER A 583 -8.93 -18.99 25.08
N ASP A 584 -8.97 -18.19 24.02
CA ASP A 584 -8.09 -18.34 22.86
C ASP A 584 -6.89 -17.38 22.91
N LEU A 585 -6.81 -16.57 23.98
CA LEU A 585 -5.63 -15.72 24.21
C LEU A 585 -4.37 -16.58 24.30
N PRO A 586 -3.25 -16.16 23.69
CA PRO A 586 -1.99 -16.89 23.79
C PRO A 586 -1.54 -17.09 25.23
N GLU A 587 -1.02 -18.27 25.55
CA GLU A 587 -0.52 -18.59 26.90
C GLU A 587 0.53 -17.58 27.38
N SER A 588 1.39 -17.11 26.48
CA SER A 588 2.37 -16.05 26.73
C SER A 588 1.76 -14.72 27.19
N THR A 589 0.47 -14.49 26.90
CA THR A 589 -0.25 -13.28 27.33
C THR A 589 -0.91 -13.48 28.69
N ILE A 590 -1.46 -14.67 28.98
CA ILE A 590 -2.25 -14.94 30.20
C ILE A 590 -1.35 -15.38 31.35
N ARG A 591 -0.39 -16.27 31.12
CA ARG A 591 0.42 -16.92 32.15
C ARG A 591 1.12 -15.95 33.11
N PRO A 592 1.78 -14.86 32.66
CA PRO A 592 2.43 -13.92 33.59
C PRO A 592 1.44 -13.27 34.58
N VAL A 593 0.19 -13.05 34.15
CA VAL A 593 -0.85 -12.43 34.99
C VAL A 593 -1.43 -13.44 35.96
N LEU A 594 -1.60 -14.70 35.55
CA LEU A 594 -2.05 -15.77 36.47
C LEU A 594 -1.04 -16.03 37.58
N GLU A 595 0.24 -16.06 37.26
CA GLU A 595 1.32 -16.24 38.24
C GLU A 595 1.31 -15.08 39.25
N GLU A 596 1.20 -13.83 38.78
CA GLU A 596 1.11 -12.65 39.63
C GLU A 596 -0.12 -12.67 40.55
N LEU A 597 -1.32 -12.95 40.02
CA LEU A 597 -2.54 -13.03 40.82
C LEU A 597 -2.46 -14.16 41.87
N SER A 598 -1.82 -15.28 41.54
CA SER A 598 -1.62 -16.37 42.47
C SER A 598 -0.68 -15.99 43.62
N GLU A 599 0.35 -15.16 43.35
CA GLU A 599 1.25 -14.62 44.38
C GLU A 599 0.53 -13.61 45.29
N GLN A 600 -0.25 -12.68 44.70
CA GLN A 600 -1.07 -11.73 45.47
C GLN A 600 -2.05 -12.42 46.40
N LEU A 601 -2.71 -13.50 45.96
CA LEU A 601 -3.62 -14.29 46.82
C LEU A 601 -2.88 -14.96 47.96
N LYS A 602 -1.69 -15.54 47.72
CA LYS A 602 -0.88 -16.16 48.80
C LYS A 602 -0.36 -15.14 49.83
N GLU A 603 -0.10 -13.90 49.39
CA GLU A 603 0.30 -12.82 50.31
C GLU A 603 -0.88 -12.29 51.13
N ALA A 604 -2.10 -12.25 50.58
CA ALA A 604 -3.31 -11.84 51.27
C ALA A 604 -3.81 -12.88 52.29
N GLU A 605 -3.43 -14.16 52.13
CA GLU A 605 -3.75 -15.26 53.07
C GLU A 605 -2.73 -15.38 54.21
N LYS A 606 -1.59 -14.66 54.14
CA LYS A 606 -0.60 -14.56 55.24
C LYS A 606 -0.87 -13.38 56.13
#